data_f0a8f2b269ba45e7af2bf8431bf1bf40
#
_entry.id   f0a8f2b269ba45e7af2bf8431bf1bf40
#
_cell.length_a   1.000
_cell.length_b   1.000
_cell.length_c   1.000
_cell.angle_alpha   90.00
_cell.angle_beta   90.00
_cell.angle_gamma   90.00
#
_symmetry.space_group_name_H-M   'P 1'
#
loop_
_entity.id
_entity.type
_entity.pdbx_description
1 polymer ?
#
loop_
_entity_poly.entity_id
_entity_poly.type
_entity_poly.pdbx_seq_one_letter_code
_entity_poly.pdbx_strand_id
1 'polypeptide(L)'
;MTKKGVLSLTKIVALALLAVVTTGCKKEVMVAGGFSVGGGRQVKFAKGNVYYNVLTKTFAMYENQWDFTGGYNDSIDKPNYHGDIDLFGWGTANNPMLYTEKDEDYATFEDWGTKLGGNWRTLNKDEWKYILKGRPDAKKKYAIGRVENKTGIILLPDIWTLPDSCLFFPGVNYIDSNDYRGYTWKKMEDAGAVFLPASGYREGASFVSLWSPGRYWTSTGDFVNGAWGFGFTALSKELGVMCYTHRYPGFAVRLVQDVK
;
A
#
# COMPACT_ATOMS: atom_id res chain seq x y z
N MET A 1 -56.06 48.85 -52.60
CA MET A 1 -55.36 47.64 -52.84
C MET A 1 -54.25 47.50 -51.80
N THR A 2 -54.50 46.75 -50.74
CA THR A 2 -53.66 46.62 -49.58
C THR A 2 -53.12 45.19 -49.53
N LYS A 3 -51.78 45.04 -49.66
CA LYS A 3 -51.12 43.74 -49.53
C LYS A 3 -50.82 43.49 -48.02
N LYS A 4 -51.42 42.44 -47.50
CA LYS A 4 -51.08 41.91 -46.14
C LYS A 4 -49.76 41.18 -46.20
N GLY A 5 -48.84 41.56 -45.39
CA GLY A 5 -47.61 40.85 -45.11
C GLY A 5 -47.82 39.71 -44.11
N VAL A 6 -47.37 38.54 -44.44
CA VAL A 6 -47.37 37.35 -43.58
C VAL A 6 -46.08 37.32 -42.78
N LEU A 7 -46.19 37.44 -41.45
CA LEU A 7 -45.06 37.24 -40.54
C LEU A 7 -44.90 35.72 -40.36
N SER A 8 -43.71 35.21 -40.76
CA SER A 8 -43.28 33.86 -40.45
C SER A 8 -42.68 33.81 -39.05
N LEU A 9 -43.29 33.06 -38.14
CA LEU A 9 -42.78 32.76 -36.80
C LEU A 9 -41.82 31.57 -36.88
N THR A 10 -40.54 31.84 -36.85
CA THR A 10 -39.53 30.79 -36.73
C THR A 10 -39.42 30.37 -35.26
N LYS A 11 -39.89 29.16 -34.95
CA LYS A 11 -39.72 28.55 -33.62
C LYS A 11 -38.26 28.10 -33.44
N ILE A 12 -37.52 28.77 -32.58
CA ILE A 12 -36.24 28.34 -32.10
C ILE A 12 -36.48 27.26 -31.05
N VAL A 13 -36.19 26.01 -31.39
CA VAL A 13 -36.14 24.89 -30.45
C VAL A 13 -34.76 24.91 -29.79
N ALA A 14 -34.70 25.41 -28.55
CA ALA A 14 -33.51 25.32 -27.71
C ALA A 14 -33.35 23.88 -27.22
N LEU A 15 -32.41 23.15 -27.79
CA LEU A 15 -32.01 21.80 -27.32
C LEU A 15 -31.15 21.97 -26.06
N ALA A 16 -31.78 21.80 -24.87
CA ALA A 16 -31.04 21.77 -23.61
C ALA A 16 -30.25 20.46 -23.56
N LEU A 17 -28.92 20.52 -23.81
CA LEU A 17 -28.01 19.41 -23.50
C LEU A 17 -27.96 19.23 -21.99
N LEU A 18 -28.63 18.20 -21.48
CA LEU A 18 -28.49 17.74 -20.10
C LEU A 18 -27.14 17.04 -20.00
N ALA A 19 -26.12 17.74 -19.53
CA ALA A 19 -24.84 17.11 -19.17
C ALA A 19 -25.09 16.23 -17.94
N VAL A 20 -25.22 14.92 -18.16
CA VAL A 20 -25.19 13.94 -17.08
C VAL A 20 -23.78 13.94 -16.50
N VAL A 21 -23.58 14.69 -15.43
CA VAL A 21 -22.36 14.56 -14.61
C VAL A 21 -22.46 13.23 -13.90
N THR A 22 -21.86 12.20 -14.49
CA THR A 22 -21.59 10.95 -13.77
C THR A 22 -20.57 11.30 -12.70
N THR A 23 -21.03 11.53 -11.47
CA THR A 23 -20.16 11.49 -10.29
C THR A 23 -19.70 10.06 -10.13
N GLY A 24 -18.67 9.66 -10.88
CA GLY A 24 -17.95 8.43 -10.64
C GLY A 24 -17.47 8.48 -9.20
N CYS A 25 -17.91 7.52 -8.39
CA CYS A 25 -17.42 7.33 -7.03
C CYS A 25 -15.89 7.26 -7.12
N LYS A 26 -15.18 8.31 -6.73
CA LYS A 26 -13.71 8.28 -6.68
C LYS A 26 -13.34 7.21 -5.69
N LYS A 27 -12.73 6.13 -6.19
CA LYS A 27 -12.26 5.02 -5.39
C LYS A 27 -11.33 5.56 -4.31
N GLU A 28 -11.63 5.24 -3.06
CA GLU A 28 -10.80 5.67 -1.93
C GLU A 28 -9.46 4.92 -1.98
N VAL A 29 -8.38 5.66 -2.18
CA VAL A 29 -7.03 5.10 -2.32
C VAL A 29 -6.18 5.27 -1.06
N MET A 30 -6.71 5.94 -0.02
CA MET A 30 -6.06 6.17 1.27
C MET A 30 -6.90 5.66 2.42
N VAL A 31 -6.21 5.23 3.50
CA VAL A 31 -6.84 4.95 4.79
C VAL A 31 -7.12 6.25 5.52
N ALA A 32 -8.25 6.34 6.25
CA ALA A 32 -8.69 7.57 6.92
C ALA A 32 -7.73 8.05 8.02
N GLY A 33 -7.08 7.13 8.75
CA GLY A 33 -6.27 7.42 9.92
C GLY A 33 -4.95 8.13 9.63
N GLY A 34 -4.54 9.03 10.53
CA GLY A 34 -3.24 9.70 10.52
C GLY A 34 -2.23 8.99 11.43
N PHE A 35 -0.97 8.91 10.99
CA PHE A 35 0.13 8.26 11.69
C PHE A 35 1.30 9.22 11.83
N SER A 36 1.67 9.55 13.07
CA SER A 36 2.87 10.36 13.32
C SER A 36 4.14 9.63 12.94
N VAL A 37 5.03 10.36 12.25
CA VAL A 37 6.32 9.86 11.75
C VAL A 37 7.53 10.57 12.36
N GLY A 38 7.30 11.35 13.42
CA GLY A 38 8.33 12.17 14.07
C GLY A 38 8.41 13.58 13.50
N GLY A 39 9.07 14.47 14.26
CA GLY A 39 9.25 15.87 13.86
C GLY A 39 7.95 16.66 13.66
N GLY A 40 6.89 16.31 14.36
CA GLY A 40 5.57 16.95 14.22
C GLY A 40 4.84 16.61 12.90
N ARG A 41 5.36 15.68 12.09
CA ARG A 41 4.77 15.27 10.81
C ARG A 41 3.84 14.06 10.98
N GLN A 42 2.83 14.00 10.15
CA GLN A 42 1.92 12.86 10.03
C GLN A 42 1.77 12.43 8.57
N VAL A 43 1.46 11.15 8.38
CA VAL A 43 1.17 10.56 7.09
C VAL A 43 -0.15 9.80 7.11
N LYS A 44 -0.72 9.59 5.92
CA LYS A 44 -1.79 8.61 5.68
C LYS A 44 -1.28 7.52 4.75
N PHE A 45 -1.59 6.28 5.06
CA PHE A 45 -1.21 5.14 4.24
C PHE A 45 -2.10 5.00 3.00
N ALA A 46 -1.50 4.54 1.91
CA ALA A 46 -2.24 3.97 0.80
C ALA A 46 -3.08 2.78 1.27
N LYS A 47 -4.21 2.54 0.64
CA LYS A 47 -5.10 1.44 1.02
C LYS A 47 -4.46 0.08 0.76
N GLY A 48 -3.84 -0.14 -0.40
CA GLY A 48 -3.17 -1.39 -0.76
C GLY A 48 -1.67 -1.25 -1.00
N ASN A 49 -0.99 -2.38 -1.11
CA ASN A 49 0.39 -2.43 -1.57
C ASN A 49 0.48 -2.02 -3.05
N VAL A 50 1.65 -1.57 -3.46
CA VAL A 50 1.96 -1.30 -4.87
C VAL A 50 2.11 -2.61 -5.62
N TYR A 51 1.62 -2.66 -6.84
CA TYR A 51 1.91 -3.70 -7.81
C TYR A 51 2.24 -3.11 -9.18
N TYR A 52 2.91 -3.88 -10.00
CA TYR A 52 3.19 -3.59 -11.40
C TYR A 52 2.51 -4.64 -12.27
N ASN A 53 1.63 -4.22 -13.18
CA ASN A 53 1.03 -5.12 -14.15
C ASN A 53 1.93 -5.23 -15.37
N VAL A 54 2.42 -6.44 -15.63
CA VAL A 54 3.43 -6.71 -16.68
C VAL A 54 2.84 -6.52 -18.08
N LEU A 55 1.56 -6.85 -18.28
CA LEU A 55 0.90 -6.71 -19.58
C LEU A 55 0.69 -5.24 -19.96
N THR A 56 0.16 -4.45 -19.04
CA THR A 56 -0.15 -3.03 -19.30
C THR A 56 1.04 -2.11 -19.06
N LYS A 57 2.11 -2.61 -18.43
CA LYS A 57 3.31 -1.87 -18.03
C LYS A 57 2.99 -0.67 -17.14
N THR A 58 2.05 -0.84 -16.22
CA THR A 58 1.57 0.21 -15.33
C THR A 58 1.69 -0.18 -13.87
N PHE A 59 2.00 0.79 -13.02
CA PHE A 59 1.90 0.64 -11.58
C PHE A 59 0.49 0.99 -11.11
N ALA A 60 0.04 0.28 -10.07
CA ALA A 60 -1.19 0.59 -9.34
C ALA A 60 -1.06 0.15 -7.88
N MET A 61 -2.09 0.42 -7.09
CA MET A 61 -2.23 -0.07 -5.72
C MET A 61 -3.43 -1.01 -5.63
N TYR A 62 -3.29 -2.10 -4.87
CA TYR A 62 -4.43 -2.99 -4.62
C TYR A 62 -5.58 -2.23 -3.95
N GLU A 63 -6.79 -2.67 -4.25
CA GLU A 63 -8.01 -2.09 -3.70
C GLU A 63 -8.24 -2.45 -2.25
N ASN A 64 -7.84 -3.68 -1.89
CA ASN A 64 -7.96 -4.17 -0.54
C ASN A 64 -6.60 -4.25 0.13
N GLN A 65 -6.58 -3.99 1.43
CA GLN A 65 -5.34 -3.97 2.20
C GLN A 65 -4.67 -5.34 2.29
N TRP A 66 -5.42 -6.42 2.11
CA TRP A 66 -4.97 -7.81 2.22
C TRP A 66 -4.58 -8.46 0.89
N ASP A 67 -4.75 -7.76 -0.23
CA ASP A 67 -4.40 -8.30 -1.55
C ASP A 67 -2.90 -8.26 -1.78
N PHE A 68 -2.40 -9.32 -2.40
CA PHE A 68 -1.01 -9.45 -2.87
C PHE A 68 -0.89 -10.58 -3.89
N THR A 69 0.13 -10.50 -4.74
CA THR A 69 0.41 -11.48 -5.82
C THR A 69 0.89 -12.84 -5.28
N GLY A 70 1.67 -12.85 -4.19
CA GLY A 70 2.18 -14.07 -3.59
C GLY A 70 3.12 -14.85 -4.51
N GLY A 71 2.92 -16.18 -4.62
CA GLY A 71 3.78 -17.09 -5.36
C GLY A 71 3.95 -16.76 -6.85
N TYR A 72 3.01 -16.05 -7.46
CA TYR A 72 3.15 -15.62 -8.86
C TYR A 72 4.32 -14.66 -9.11
N ASN A 73 4.91 -14.07 -8.05
CA ASN A 73 6.17 -13.34 -8.17
C ASN A 73 7.35 -14.18 -8.70
N ASP A 74 7.28 -15.54 -8.63
CA ASP A 74 8.22 -16.46 -9.27
C ASP A 74 8.27 -16.30 -10.80
N SER A 75 7.24 -15.68 -11.35
CA SER A 75 7.11 -15.52 -12.79
C SER A 75 7.83 -14.29 -13.33
N ILE A 76 8.57 -13.56 -12.49
CA ILE A 76 9.29 -12.34 -12.89
C ILE A 76 10.31 -12.59 -14.03
N ASP A 77 10.87 -13.79 -14.10
CA ASP A 77 11.84 -14.23 -15.13
C ASP A 77 11.17 -14.92 -16.32
N LYS A 78 9.85 -15.09 -16.33
CA LYS A 78 9.16 -15.82 -17.41
C LYS A 78 8.75 -14.86 -18.53
N PRO A 79 9.20 -15.09 -19.77
CA PRO A 79 8.96 -14.17 -20.89
C PRO A 79 7.49 -14.05 -21.29
N ASN A 80 6.65 -15.03 -20.95
CA ASN A 80 5.21 -15.03 -21.26
C ASN A 80 4.33 -14.71 -20.03
N TYR A 81 4.91 -14.19 -18.95
CA TYR A 81 4.11 -13.75 -17.82
C TYR A 81 3.47 -12.39 -18.11
N HIS A 82 2.17 -12.28 -17.85
CA HIS A 82 1.38 -11.08 -18.10
C HIS A 82 0.58 -10.62 -16.86
N GLY A 83 0.84 -11.21 -15.71
CA GLY A 83 0.18 -10.89 -14.45
C GLY A 83 0.82 -9.73 -13.70
N ASP A 84 0.58 -9.71 -12.39
CA ASP A 84 1.06 -8.67 -11.50
C ASP A 84 2.33 -9.12 -10.76
N ILE A 85 3.24 -8.18 -10.52
CA ILE A 85 4.41 -8.31 -9.64
C ILE A 85 4.26 -7.27 -8.52
N ASP A 86 4.45 -7.66 -7.27
CA ASP A 86 4.34 -6.77 -6.10
C ASP A 86 5.50 -6.89 -5.10
N LEU A 87 6.51 -7.70 -5.44
CA LEU A 87 7.75 -7.83 -4.68
C LEU A 87 8.92 -7.27 -5.51
N PHE A 88 9.39 -6.09 -5.14
CA PHE A 88 10.36 -5.31 -5.90
C PHE A 88 11.73 -5.31 -5.21
N GLY A 89 12.81 -5.32 -5.99
CA GLY A 89 14.12 -4.94 -5.48
C GLY A 89 14.14 -3.48 -5.03
N TRP A 90 15.08 -3.09 -4.18
CA TRP A 90 15.12 -1.74 -3.61
C TRP A 90 15.25 -0.67 -4.69
N GLY A 91 14.33 0.31 -4.70
CA GLY A 91 14.38 1.45 -5.61
C GLY A 91 14.09 1.15 -7.08
N THR A 92 13.44 0.04 -7.42
CA THR A 92 13.26 -0.39 -8.82
C THR A 92 12.04 0.18 -9.53
N ALA A 93 11.54 1.38 -9.17
CA ALA A 93 10.40 1.97 -9.86
C ALA A 93 10.62 2.17 -11.37
N ASN A 94 11.87 2.38 -11.82
CA ASN A 94 12.20 2.48 -13.25
C ASN A 94 12.45 1.13 -13.93
N ASN A 95 12.69 0.06 -13.16
CA ASN A 95 12.91 -1.29 -13.66
C ASN A 95 12.22 -2.33 -12.76
N PRO A 96 10.88 -2.38 -12.73
CA PRO A 96 10.13 -3.22 -11.79
C PRO A 96 10.34 -4.72 -11.98
N MET A 97 10.82 -5.14 -13.13
CA MET A 97 11.08 -6.54 -13.48
C MET A 97 12.54 -6.96 -13.21
N LEU A 98 13.33 -6.14 -12.51
CA LEU A 98 14.70 -6.49 -12.13
C LEU A 98 14.70 -7.59 -11.07
N TYR A 99 15.43 -8.68 -11.34
CA TYR A 99 15.51 -9.86 -10.45
C TYR A 99 16.94 -10.42 -10.28
N THR A 100 17.96 -9.69 -10.72
CA THR A 100 19.37 -10.09 -10.50
C THR A 100 19.68 -10.12 -9.00
N GLU A 101 20.66 -10.94 -8.61
CA GLU A 101 21.13 -11.06 -7.22
C GLU A 101 22.44 -10.27 -6.99
N LYS A 102 22.55 -9.12 -7.64
CA LYS A 102 23.72 -8.24 -7.56
C LYS A 102 23.30 -6.87 -7.05
N ASP A 103 23.80 -6.46 -5.90
CA ASP A 103 23.44 -5.19 -5.26
C ASP A 103 23.77 -3.96 -6.12
N GLU A 104 24.80 -4.02 -6.95
CA GLU A 104 25.20 -2.96 -7.86
C GLU A 104 24.12 -2.61 -8.90
N ASP A 105 23.25 -3.57 -9.26
CA ASP A 105 22.15 -3.34 -10.19
C ASP A 105 21.01 -2.50 -9.54
N TYR A 106 21.05 -2.33 -8.23
CA TYR A 106 20.08 -1.59 -7.40
C TYR A 106 20.71 -0.35 -6.74
N ALA A 107 21.70 0.23 -7.35
CA ALA A 107 22.50 1.31 -6.75
C ALA A 107 21.74 2.60 -6.54
N THR A 108 20.70 2.88 -7.35
CA THR A 108 19.91 4.11 -7.32
C THR A 108 18.51 3.83 -6.78
N PHE A 109 18.09 4.63 -5.80
CA PHE A 109 16.71 4.55 -5.30
C PHE A 109 15.78 5.42 -6.14
N GLU A 110 14.83 4.77 -6.81
CA GLU A 110 13.70 5.41 -7.46
C GLU A 110 12.41 5.02 -6.74
N ASP A 111 11.72 6.02 -6.17
CA ASP A 111 10.51 5.78 -5.38
C ASP A 111 9.33 5.39 -6.27
N TRP A 112 8.64 4.31 -5.93
CA TRP A 112 7.44 3.83 -6.63
C TRP A 112 6.30 4.85 -6.63
N GLY A 113 6.26 5.75 -5.63
CA GLY A 113 5.30 6.85 -5.57
C GLY A 113 5.37 7.77 -6.79
N THR A 114 6.54 7.93 -7.41
CA THR A 114 6.72 8.74 -8.62
C THR A 114 5.92 8.23 -9.82
N LYS A 115 5.59 6.95 -9.84
CA LYS A 115 4.84 6.28 -10.92
C LYS A 115 3.32 6.38 -10.80
N LEU A 116 2.84 6.75 -9.60
CA LEU A 116 1.40 6.75 -9.29
C LEU A 116 0.80 8.17 -9.29
N GLY A 117 1.62 9.17 -9.47
CA GLY A 117 1.21 10.56 -9.35
C GLY A 117 0.87 10.96 -7.91
N GLY A 118 0.51 12.21 -7.66
CA GLY A 118 -0.06 12.70 -6.39
C GLY A 118 0.88 12.55 -5.22
N ASN A 119 1.91 13.04 -4.90
CA ASN A 119 2.73 13.11 -3.66
C ASN A 119 2.86 11.81 -2.84
N TRP A 120 2.72 10.64 -3.49
CA TRP A 120 2.99 9.36 -2.86
C TRP A 120 4.48 9.17 -2.65
N ARG A 121 4.84 8.56 -1.52
CA ARG A 121 6.23 8.23 -1.20
C ARG A 121 6.35 7.00 -0.32
N THR A 122 7.52 6.39 -0.34
CA THR A 122 7.91 5.33 0.59
C THR A 122 8.37 5.95 1.92
N LEU A 123 7.98 5.37 3.05
CA LEU A 123 8.50 5.76 4.37
C LEU A 123 10.00 5.44 4.46
N ASN A 124 10.76 6.31 5.12
CA ASN A 124 12.13 6.01 5.48
C ASN A 124 12.22 5.15 6.76
N LYS A 125 13.42 4.68 7.08
CA LYS A 125 13.69 3.85 8.24
C LYS A 125 13.26 4.49 9.56
N ASP A 126 13.55 5.77 9.74
CA ASP A 126 13.29 6.44 11.01
C ASP A 126 11.79 6.73 11.20
N GLU A 127 11.06 6.99 10.12
CA GLU A 127 9.61 7.13 10.13
C GLU A 127 8.91 5.81 10.52
N TRP A 128 9.33 4.68 9.95
CA TRP A 128 8.85 3.37 10.39
C TRP A 128 9.16 3.09 11.85
N LYS A 129 10.41 3.39 12.29
CA LYS A 129 10.81 3.24 13.69
C LYS A 129 9.94 4.09 14.60
N TYR A 130 9.59 5.32 14.18
CA TYR A 130 8.74 6.19 14.97
C TYR A 130 7.31 5.64 15.08
N ILE A 131 6.71 5.19 13.98
CA ILE A 131 5.38 4.55 13.98
C ILE A 131 5.31 3.38 14.94
N LEU A 132 6.34 2.54 14.97
CA LEU A 132 6.35 1.28 15.74
C LEU A 132 6.80 1.44 17.20
N LYS A 133 7.64 2.43 17.49
CA LYS A 133 8.30 2.54 18.79
C LYS A 133 8.32 3.96 19.38
N GLY A 134 8.26 5.02 18.55
CA GLY A 134 8.49 6.40 18.95
C GLY A 134 7.24 7.20 19.29
N ARG A 135 6.10 6.89 18.68
CA ARG A 135 4.85 7.61 18.95
C ARG A 135 4.23 7.22 20.30
N PRO A 136 3.40 8.09 20.91
CA PRO A 136 2.73 7.77 22.16
C PRO A 136 1.96 6.45 22.08
N ASP A 137 2.09 5.61 23.11
CA ASP A 137 1.45 4.29 23.20
C ASP A 137 1.71 3.35 22.01
N ALA A 138 2.83 3.51 21.31
CA ALA A 138 3.15 2.74 20.12
C ALA A 138 2.90 1.23 20.29
N LYS A 139 3.30 0.64 21.42
CA LYS A 139 3.11 -0.79 21.73
C LYS A 139 1.65 -1.23 21.82
N LYS A 140 0.73 -0.30 22.06
CA LYS A 140 -0.72 -0.57 22.10
C LYS A 140 -1.38 -0.37 20.74
N LYS A 141 -0.64 0.13 19.74
CA LYS A 141 -1.17 0.54 18.43
C LYS A 141 -0.77 -0.38 17.28
N TYR A 142 -0.35 -1.60 17.58
CA TYR A 142 -0.14 -2.63 16.58
C TYR A 142 -0.44 -4.03 17.11
N ALA A 143 -0.76 -4.95 16.21
CA ALA A 143 -0.90 -6.37 16.52
C ALA A 143 -0.57 -7.24 15.31
N ILE A 144 -0.11 -8.47 15.54
CA ILE A 144 -0.22 -9.52 14.53
C ILE A 144 -1.65 -10.04 14.55
N GLY A 145 -2.24 -10.18 13.37
CA GLY A 145 -3.61 -10.63 13.21
C GLY A 145 -3.87 -11.20 11.82
N ARG A 146 -5.13 -11.49 11.56
CA ARG A 146 -5.63 -11.91 10.25
C ARG A 146 -6.69 -10.94 9.75
N VAL A 147 -6.65 -10.68 8.46
CA VAL A 147 -7.70 -9.99 7.72
C VAL A 147 -8.02 -10.80 6.48
N GLU A 148 -9.29 -11.19 6.31
CA GLU A 148 -9.74 -12.03 5.21
C GLU A 148 -8.86 -13.28 5.02
N ASN A 149 -8.57 -13.99 6.12
CA ASN A 149 -7.69 -15.17 6.18
C ASN A 149 -6.21 -14.92 5.83
N LYS A 150 -5.78 -13.69 5.63
CA LYS A 150 -4.38 -13.35 5.39
C LYS A 150 -3.74 -12.90 6.69
N THR A 151 -2.61 -13.51 7.05
CA THR A 151 -1.80 -13.07 8.19
C THR A 151 -1.09 -11.75 7.86
N GLY A 152 -0.96 -10.87 8.85
CA GLY A 152 -0.27 -9.60 8.68
C GLY A 152 -0.13 -8.84 9.98
N ILE A 153 0.35 -7.62 9.88
CA ILE A 153 0.35 -6.65 10.98
C ILE A 153 -0.79 -5.65 10.80
N ILE A 154 -1.52 -5.41 11.88
CA ILE A 154 -2.52 -4.34 11.98
C ILE A 154 -1.87 -3.17 12.70
N LEU A 155 -1.94 -1.98 12.11
CA LEU A 155 -1.48 -0.72 12.69
C LEU A 155 -2.69 0.18 12.95
N LEU A 156 -2.77 0.75 14.15
CA LEU A 156 -3.81 1.70 14.51
C LEU A 156 -3.28 3.13 14.36
N PRO A 157 -4.11 4.10 13.93
CA PRO A 157 -3.70 5.51 13.82
C PRO A 157 -3.43 6.15 15.18
N ASP A 158 -2.96 7.39 15.18
CA ASP A 158 -2.64 8.11 16.41
C ASP A 158 -3.90 8.39 17.25
N ILE A 159 -4.95 8.86 16.58
CA ILE A 159 -6.28 9.02 17.16
C ILE A 159 -7.07 7.77 16.80
N TRP A 160 -7.36 6.97 17.82
CA TRP A 160 -8.03 5.68 17.64
C TRP A 160 -9.16 5.52 18.67
N THR A 161 -10.31 5.15 18.17
CA THR A 161 -11.43 4.65 18.99
C THR A 161 -11.82 3.28 18.46
N LEU A 162 -11.83 2.28 19.35
CA LEU A 162 -12.20 0.92 18.97
C LEU A 162 -13.67 0.92 18.52
N PRO A 163 -13.98 0.46 17.30
CA PRO A 163 -15.36 0.41 16.82
C PRO A 163 -16.23 -0.57 17.62
N ASP A 164 -17.51 -0.27 17.74
CA ASP A 164 -18.48 -1.12 18.42
C ASP A 164 -18.47 -2.55 17.85
N SER A 165 -18.52 -3.51 18.76
CA SER A 165 -18.48 -4.96 18.47
C SER A 165 -17.16 -5.45 17.84
N CYS A 166 -16.09 -4.64 17.86
CA CYS A 166 -14.73 -5.07 17.56
C CYS A 166 -13.96 -5.30 18.84
N LEU A 167 -12.96 -6.18 18.77
CA LEU A 167 -11.95 -6.37 19.81
C LEU A 167 -10.60 -6.12 19.19
N PHE A 168 -9.61 -5.69 19.96
CA PHE A 168 -8.24 -5.53 19.53
C PHE A 168 -7.29 -5.86 20.69
N PHE A 169 -6.42 -6.83 20.47
CA PHE A 169 -5.42 -7.28 21.42
C PHE A 169 -4.03 -6.87 20.91
N PRO A 170 -3.41 -5.83 21.45
CA PRO A 170 -2.13 -5.34 20.97
C PRO A 170 -1.00 -6.35 21.20
N GLY A 171 -0.02 -6.33 20.30
CA GLY A 171 1.18 -7.15 20.37
C GLY A 171 1.19 -8.34 19.40
N VAL A 172 2.06 -9.31 19.69
CA VAL A 172 2.38 -10.39 18.73
C VAL A 172 1.72 -11.73 19.04
N ASN A 173 1.18 -11.89 20.24
CA ASN A 173 0.75 -13.21 20.75
C ASN A 173 -0.74 -13.50 20.53
N TYR A 174 -1.46 -12.63 19.85
CA TYR A 174 -2.93 -12.68 19.77
C TYR A 174 -3.46 -12.83 18.35
N ILE A 175 -2.72 -13.54 17.50
CA ILE A 175 -3.07 -13.70 16.07
C ILE A 175 -4.48 -14.27 15.87
N ASP A 176 -4.89 -15.25 16.70
CA ASP A 176 -6.20 -15.87 16.59
C ASP A 176 -7.32 -15.02 17.20
N SER A 177 -6.96 -14.10 18.11
CA SER A 177 -7.90 -13.14 18.71
C SER A 177 -8.09 -11.90 17.83
N ASN A 178 -7.13 -11.57 16.97
CA ASN A 178 -7.18 -10.48 16.01
C ASN A 178 -7.51 -11.03 14.60
N ASP A 179 -8.63 -11.73 14.45
CA ASP A 179 -9.10 -12.27 13.16
C ASP A 179 -10.36 -11.51 12.73
N TYR A 180 -10.21 -10.71 11.66
CA TYR A 180 -11.25 -9.80 11.16
C TYR A 180 -11.64 -10.17 9.74
N ARG A 181 -12.98 -10.19 9.51
CA ARG A 181 -13.53 -10.51 8.19
C ARG A 181 -14.74 -9.63 7.87
N GLY A 182 -14.97 -9.40 6.58
CA GLY A 182 -16.12 -8.69 6.07
C GLY A 182 -16.40 -7.41 6.86
N TYR A 183 -17.56 -7.34 7.48
CA TYR A 183 -18.04 -6.16 8.17
C TYR A 183 -17.17 -5.74 9.37
N THR A 184 -16.56 -6.69 10.09
CA THR A 184 -15.68 -6.38 11.23
C THR A 184 -14.41 -5.68 10.77
N TRP A 185 -13.76 -6.16 9.70
CA TRP A 185 -12.62 -5.46 9.14
C TRP A 185 -13.00 -4.09 8.58
N LYS A 186 -14.11 -4.02 7.87
CA LYS A 186 -14.59 -2.74 7.32
C LYS A 186 -14.73 -1.66 8.40
N LYS A 187 -15.26 -1.99 9.57
CA LYS A 187 -15.33 -1.05 10.71
C LYS A 187 -13.94 -0.60 11.17
N MET A 188 -12.99 -1.55 11.30
CA MET A 188 -11.62 -1.25 11.70
C MET A 188 -10.94 -0.33 10.67
N GLU A 189 -11.09 -0.63 9.38
CA GLU A 189 -10.56 0.15 8.26
C GLU A 189 -11.17 1.57 8.23
N ASP A 190 -12.47 1.70 8.38
CA ASP A 190 -13.18 2.99 8.41
C ASP A 190 -12.73 3.87 9.59
N ALA A 191 -12.38 3.24 10.72
CA ALA A 191 -11.78 3.92 11.86
C ALA A 191 -10.28 4.23 11.64
N GLY A 192 -9.70 3.84 10.52
CA GLY A 192 -8.35 4.19 10.11
C GLY A 192 -7.29 3.13 10.37
N ALA A 193 -7.67 1.89 10.70
CA ALA A 193 -6.70 0.80 10.83
C ALA A 193 -6.05 0.45 9.48
N VAL A 194 -4.75 0.19 9.52
CA VAL A 194 -3.95 -0.25 8.38
C VAL A 194 -3.59 -1.71 8.55
N PHE A 195 -3.77 -2.51 7.51
CA PHE A 195 -3.29 -3.87 7.44
C PHE A 195 -2.17 -4.03 6.42
N LEU A 196 -1.06 -4.62 6.84
CA LEU A 196 0.08 -4.95 5.99
C LEU A 196 0.19 -6.48 5.94
N PRO A 197 -0.17 -7.14 4.82
CA PRO A 197 -0.12 -8.58 4.72
C PRO A 197 1.30 -9.14 4.77
N ALA A 198 1.42 -10.34 5.30
CA ALA A 198 2.64 -11.16 5.23
C ALA A 198 2.74 -11.77 3.83
N SER A 199 3.09 -10.94 2.85
CA SER A 199 3.09 -11.27 1.42
C SER A 199 4.29 -12.11 0.96
N GLY A 200 5.18 -12.51 1.88
CA GLY A 200 6.44 -13.17 1.50
C GLY A 200 7.51 -12.16 1.07
N TYR A 201 8.54 -12.69 0.44
CA TYR A 201 9.59 -11.93 -0.22
C TYR A 201 10.16 -12.75 -1.40
N ARG A 202 11.02 -12.16 -2.20
CA ARG A 202 11.65 -12.81 -3.35
C ARG A 202 13.19 -12.72 -3.22
N GLU A 203 13.88 -13.79 -3.59
CA GLU A 203 15.33 -13.81 -3.80
C GLU A 203 15.59 -14.18 -5.26
N GLY A 204 16.26 -13.31 -6.01
CA GLY A 204 16.33 -13.46 -7.45
C GLY A 204 14.92 -13.58 -8.06
N ALA A 205 14.63 -14.65 -8.79
CA ALA A 205 13.30 -14.98 -9.29
C ALA A 205 12.49 -15.88 -8.35
N SER A 206 13.05 -16.31 -7.21
CA SER A 206 12.41 -17.31 -6.34
C SER A 206 11.57 -16.66 -5.23
N PHE A 207 10.30 -17.03 -5.14
CA PHE A 207 9.42 -16.59 -4.07
C PHE A 207 9.64 -17.37 -2.76
N VAL A 208 9.67 -16.69 -1.65
CA VAL A 208 9.87 -17.26 -0.31
C VAL A 208 8.71 -16.86 0.60
N SER A 209 7.97 -17.84 1.10
CA SER A 209 6.85 -17.65 2.03
C SER A 209 7.00 -18.39 3.36
N LEU A 210 8.15 -19.02 3.59
CA LEU A 210 8.40 -19.79 4.80
C LEU A 210 8.17 -18.92 6.04
N TRP A 211 7.36 -19.39 6.99
CA TRP A 211 6.97 -18.68 8.21
C TRP A 211 6.12 -17.42 7.99
N SER A 212 5.50 -17.29 6.81
CA SER A 212 4.65 -16.15 6.45
C SER A 212 5.32 -14.79 6.78
N PRO A 213 6.44 -14.46 6.15
CA PRO A 213 7.11 -13.19 6.41
C PRO A 213 6.37 -12.05 5.71
N GLY A 214 6.24 -10.91 6.40
CA GLY A 214 5.95 -9.62 5.79
C GLY A 214 7.24 -8.82 5.70
N ARG A 215 7.63 -8.42 4.50
CA ARG A 215 8.82 -7.62 4.22
C ARG A 215 8.42 -6.41 3.41
N TYR A 216 8.79 -5.23 3.89
CA TYR A 216 8.44 -3.95 3.28
C TYR A 216 9.68 -3.09 3.14
N TRP A 217 9.90 -2.52 1.96
CA TRP A 217 10.99 -1.59 1.76
C TRP A 217 10.80 -0.27 2.50
N THR A 218 11.91 0.31 2.90
CA THR A 218 12.02 1.72 3.25
C THR A 218 12.77 2.46 2.14
N SER A 219 12.66 3.78 2.08
CA SER A 219 13.45 4.59 1.16
C SER A 219 14.91 4.75 1.59
N THR A 220 15.32 4.19 2.73
CA THR A 220 16.66 4.36 3.27
C THR A 220 17.59 3.25 2.78
N GLY A 221 18.57 3.63 1.97
CA GLY A 221 19.72 2.82 1.64
C GLY A 221 20.93 3.19 2.50
N ASP A 222 22.04 2.53 2.29
CA ASP A 222 23.35 2.93 2.78
C ASP A 222 24.34 3.16 1.65
N PHE A 223 25.54 3.60 2.01
CA PHE A 223 26.60 3.95 1.04
C PHE A 223 27.35 2.73 0.49
N VAL A 224 27.18 1.54 1.08
CA VAL A 224 27.96 0.38 0.69
C VAL A 224 27.20 -0.51 -0.29
N ASN A 225 26.24 -1.31 0.11
CA ASN A 225 25.47 -2.18 -0.80
C ASN A 225 24.16 -2.66 -0.16
N GLY A 226 23.68 -1.97 0.84
CA GLY A 226 22.50 -2.41 1.57
C GLY A 226 21.36 -1.40 1.58
N ALA A 227 20.22 -1.87 2.05
CA ALA A 227 19.06 -1.05 2.30
C ALA A 227 18.33 -1.53 3.55
N TRP A 228 17.45 -0.68 4.06
CA TRP A 228 16.66 -1.00 5.23
C TRP A 228 15.25 -1.40 4.84
N GLY A 229 14.78 -2.47 5.44
CA GLY A 229 13.41 -2.93 5.34
C GLY A 229 12.74 -3.03 6.71
N PHE A 230 11.43 -2.95 6.73
CA PHE A 230 10.60 -3.33 7.85
C PHE A 230 10.16 -4.78 7.67
N GLY A 231 10.30 -5.61 8.71
CA GLY A 231 9.94 -7.02 8.63
C GLY A 231 9.25 -7.55 9.87
N PHE A 232 8.39 -8.53 9.66
CA PHE A 232 7.71 -9.32 10.70
C PHE A 232 7.40 -10.73 10.18
N THR A 233 7.10 -11.66 11.08
CA THR A 233 6.58 -12.99 10.73
C THR A 233 5.37 -13.31 11.62
N ALA A 234 4.56 -14.30 11.23
CA ALA A 234 3.47 -14.81 12.06
C ALA A 234 3.94 -15.33 13.43
N LEU A 235 5.21 -15.72 13.53
CA LEU A 235 5.82 -16.26 14.74
C LEU A 235 6.76 -15.26 15.44
N SER A 236 6.81 -14.00 14.99
CA SER A 236 7.66 -12.99 15.61
C SER A 236 7.30 -12.78 17.07
N LYS A 237 8.32 -12.81 17.93
CA LYS A 237 8.17 -12.41 19.34
C LYS A 237 8.25 -10.90 19.50
N GLU A 238 8.80 -10.22 18.50
CA GLU A 238 8.91 -8.75 18.45
C GLU A 238 8.54 -8.25 17.05
N LEU A 239 7.82 -7.14 17.02
CA LEU A 239 7.46 -6.46 15.78
C LEU A 239 8.45 -5.35 15.42
N GLY A 240 8.56 -5.12 14.13
CA GLY A 240 9.25 -3.96 13.61
C GLY A 240 10.76 -4.04 13.69
N VAL A 241 11.29 -5.22 13.49
CA VAL A 241 12.74 -5.34 13.28
C VAL A 241 13.06 -4.62 11.98
N MET A 242 13.74 -3.47 12.08
CA MET A 242 14.34 -2.82 10.92
C MET A 242 15.50 -3.71 10.48
N CYS A 243 15.29 -4.49 9.43
CA CYS A 243 16.31 -5.35 8.88
C CYS A 243 17.14 -4.59 7.85
N TYR A 244 18.44 -4.56 8.10
CA TYR A 244 19.44 -4.22 7.09
C TYR A 244 19.69 -5.45 6.23
N THR A 245 19.63 -5.29 4.92
CA THR A 245 19.76 -6.41 3.98
C THR A 245 20.35 -5.94 2.66
N HIS A 246 20.69 -6.89 1.79
CA HIS A 246 20.96 -6.62 0.39
C HIS A 246 19.82 -5.84 -0.28
N ARG A 247 20.09 -5.20 -1.41
CA ARG A 247 19.11 -4.42 -2.18
C ARG A 247 18.33 -5.27 -3.17
N TYR A 248 18.88 -6.41 -3.58
CA TYR A 248 18.28 -7.27 -4.60
C TYR A 248 17.06 -8.08 -4.17
N PRO A 249 16.82 -8.45 -2.89
CA PRO A 249 15.60 -9.16 -2.53
C PRO A 249 14.37 -8.35 -2.91
N GLY A 250 13.32 -9.02 -3.35
CA GLY A 250 12.04 -8.38 -3.65
C GLY A 250 11.17 -8.28 -2.40
N PHE A 251 10.84 -7.07 -1.96
CA PHE A 251 9.93 -6.80 -0.84
C PHE A 251 8.71 -6.02 -1.31
N ALA A 252 7.65 -6.09 -0.52
CA ALA A 252 6.45 -5.30 -0.75
C ALA A 252 6.70 -3.79 -0.51
N VAL A 253 5.84 -2.97 -1.09
CA VAL A 253 5.86 -1.51 -0.94
C VAL A 253 4.49 -1.03 -0.51
N ARG A 254 4.43 -0.32 0.61
CA ARG A 254 3.26 0.42 1.06
C ARG A 254 3.57 1.90 1.10
N LEU A 255 2.90 2.66 0.27
CA LEU A 255 3.11 4.10 0.15
C LEU A 255 2.31 4.90 1.17
N VAL A 256 2.76 6.14 1.36
CA VAL A 256 2.09 7.13 2.20
C VAL A 256 2.00 8.48 1.48
N GLN A 257 1.12 9.34 1.99
CA GLN A 257 1.12 10.78 1.69
C GLN A 257 1.26 11.57 2.98
N ASP A 258 2.01 12.66 2.94
CA ASP A 258 2.10 13.59 4.07
C ASP A 258 0.74 14.28 4.31
N VAL A 259 0.34 14.38 5.56
CA VAL A 259 -0.82 15.19 5.97
C VAL A 259 -0.39 16.65 6.01
N LYS A 260 -1.13 17.49 5.29
CA LYS A 260 -0.89 18.94 5.24
C LYS A 260 -1.44 19.64 6.48
#